data_fbac1a6ef94d8f34e1890ab9b632efdc
#
_entry.id   fbac1a6ef94d8f34e1890ab9b632efdc
#
_cell.length_a   1.000
_cell.length_b   1.000
_cell.length_c   1.000
_cell.angle_alpha   90.00
_cell.angle_beta   90.00
_cell.angle_gamma   90.00
#
_symmetry.space_group_name_H-M   'P 1'
#
loop_
_entity.id
_entity.type
_entity.pdbx_description
1 polymer ?
#
loop_
_entity_poly.entity_id
_entity_poly.type
_entity_poly.pdbx_seq_one_letter_code
_entity_poly.pdbx_strand_id
1 'polypeptide(L)'
;MMKRLILILLSLALLCACQPTPEHDAVKQKDTNVLIDTVKKEEEERIGIQEQAGEAVSTPTPVKEQFPERFQCDFTTNDGAKIEGDVRIRVLTDGVFPMLRVERRCVTDAERLTLAKRLLHAEDLYIYQDVLDRRSVEDMIRGLMDEPTFEQYRKDYGMSTATEEDYEEFLAYRREQRAYWQEYFRNMPEDGSAMPFRKWDGAAPTGETTFLQIVTESEGRTNIGFQPNIIVFRDGSSRVMAYTEPQSDRKKNADAFGFNMTGKPGVERIEPEDYDVIHDGATVTPRTAADAVLPIFDGIVELCVDDIYWSNNADTDGDGAGIVGTYGYLVRLTPIYDGSATPYINVHGIHPDRDEIESEYAPEWDYESVIAAVSTEGRLLSLAWYGTSKVTETIAESTPLLPFNEIMRLFEQQMNRLLYGSGSKVSVTGVKLGLFRIREKNSMETGLMVPAWIFGGTYYGADGTHRELSPLCVINAIDGSIIDAHKGY
;
A
#
# COMPACT_ATOMS: atom_id res chain seq x y z
N MET A 1 41.23 47.01 7.68
CA MET A 1 41.33 46.12 6.50
C MET A 1 41.20 44.64 6.87
N MET A 2 41.92 44.13 7.86
CA MET A 2 41.92 42.72 8.29
C MET A 2 40.54 42.13 8.68
N LYS A 3 39.70 42.90 9.40
CA LYS A 3 38.32 42.42 9.77
C LYS A 3 37.38 42.20 8.56
N ARG A 4 37.54 42.99 7.48
CA ARG A 4 36.77 42.80 6.26
C ARG A 4 37.25 41.60 5.43
N LEU A 5 38.55 41.29 5.49
CA LEU A 5 39.12 40.13 4.82
C LEU A 5 38.65 38.81 5.50
N ILE A 6 38.56 38.78 6.84
CA ILE A 6 38.06 37.64 7.61
C ILE A 6 36.57 37.38 7.34
N LEU A 7 35.75 38.42 7.20
CA LEU A 7 34.34 38.27 6.87
C LEU A 7 34.14 37.73 5.45
N ILE A 8 34.96 38.14 4.49
CA ILE A 8 34.91 37.64 3.11
C ILE A 8 35.38 36.16 3.05
N LEU A 9 36.40 35.79 3.80
CA LEU A 9 36.88 34.42 3.92
C LEU A 9 35.84 33.51 4.62
N LEU A 10 35.15 34.01 5.65
CA LEU A 10 34.06 33.26 6.31
C LEU A 10 32.82 33.10 5.39
N SER A 11 32.48 34.10 4.60
CA SER A 11 31.38 33.99 3.64
C SER A 11 31.72 33.09 2.47
N LEU A 12 32.96 33.03 2.01
CA LEU A 12 33.42 32.06 1.02
C LEU A 12 33.46 30.62 1.59
N ALA A 13 33.84 30.44 2.85
CA ALA A 13 33.80 29.13 3.51
C ALA A 13 32.36 28.62 3.71
N LEU A 14 31.40 29.52 3.98
CA LEU A 14 29.97 29.17 4.06
C LEU A 14 29.36 28.87 2.69
N LEU A 15 29.85 29.45 1.61
CA LEU A 15 29.41 29.12 0.25
C LEU A 15 30.02 27.79 -0.25
N CYS A 16 31.17 27.38 0.26
CA CYS A 16 31.76 26.07 -0.01
C CYS A 16 31.12 24.94 0.83
N ALA A 17 30.36 25.25 1.90
CA ALA A 17 29.65 24.28 2.71
C ALA A 17 28.28 23.84 2.10
N CYS A 18 27.81 24.55 1.05
CA CYS A 18 26.80 24.06 0.15
C CYS A 18 27.47 23.32 -1.02
N GLN A 19 28.25 22.27 -0.72
CA GLN A 19 28.42 21.24 -1.74
C GLN A 19 27.03 20.70 -1.98
N PRO A 20 26.55 20.61 -3.24
CA PRO A 20 25.38 19.81 -3.54
C PRO A 20 25.68 18.44 -2.92
N THR A 21 24.77 17.96 -2.10
CA THR A 21 24.74 16.55 -1.69
C THR A 21 25.10 15.79 -2.95
N PRO A 22 26.14 14.90 -2.97
CA PRO A 22 26.44 14.16 -4.18
C PRO A 22 25.08 13.64 -4.65
N GLU A 23 24.67 14.09 -5.82
CA GLU A 23 23.45 13.57 -6.44
C GLU A 23 23.73 12.08 -6.43
N HIS A 24 23.03 11.34 -5.56
CA HIS A 24 23.00 9.90 -5.63
C HIS A 24 22.71 9.67 -7.09
N ASP A 25 23.59 8.97 -7.81
CA ASP A 25 23.35 8.63 -9.22
C ASP A 25 21.92 8.19 -9.28
N ALA A 26 21.05 9.12 -9.71
CA ALA A 26 19.62 8.95 -9.59
C ALA A 26 19.34 7.62 -10.27
N VAL A 27 18.68 6.70 -9.57
CA VAL A 27 18.31 5.43 -10.17
C VAL A 27 17.61 5.82 -11.45
N LYS A 28 18.24 5.57 -12.61
CA LYS A 28 17.70 5.97 -13.90
C LYS A 28 16.78 4.88 -14.34
N GLN A 29 15.56 5.26 -14.70
CA GLN A 29 14.64 4.33 -15.30
C GLN A 29 15.30 3.70 -16.54
N LYS A 30 15.52 2.39 -16.49
CA LYS A 30 16.00 1.62 -17.64
C LYS A 30 14.86 1.48 -18.64
N ASP A 31 15.22 1.36 -19.91
CA ASP A 31 14.25 0.97 -20.93
C ASP A 31 13.85 -0.49 -20.71
N THR A 32 12.61 -0.70 -20.32
CA THR A 32 12.03 -2.02 -20.04
C THR A 32 12.07 -2.93 -21.28
N ASN A 33 12.10 -2.37 -22.51
CA ASN A 33 12.24 -3.16 -23.74
C ASN A 33 13.59 -3.87 -23.81
N VAL A 34 14.66 -3.25 -23.32
CA VAL A 34 16.00 -3.89 -23.29
C VAL A 34 15.98 -5.13 -22.37
N LEU A 35 15.29 -5.04 -21.24
CA LEU A 35 15.14 -6.18 -20.33
C LEU A 35 14.30 -7.30 -20.97
N ILE A 36 13.19 -6.94 -21.63
CA ILE A 36 12.33 -7.88 -22.36
C ILE A 36 13.12 -8.60 -23.46
N ASP A 37 13.84 -7.84 -24.28
CA ASP A 37 14.63 -8.41 -25.40
C ASP A 37 15.72 -9.36 -24.86
N THR A 38 16.37 -9.01 -23.75
CA THR A 38 17.38 -9.85 -23.13
C THR A 38 16.77 -11.17 -22.66
N VAL A 39 15.66 -11.14 -21.92
CA VAL A 39 14.99 -12.33 -21.41
C VAL A 39 14.49 -13.23 -22.54
N LYS A 40 13.83 -12.65 -23.55
CA LYS A 40 13.35 -13.42 -24.73
C LYS A 40 14.49 -14.11 -25.48
N LYS A 41 15.59 -13.41 -25.68
CA LYS A 41 16.76 -13.98 -26.36
C LYS A 41 17.38 -15.15 -25.58
N GLU A 42 17.53 -15.01 -24.27
CA GLU A 42 18.07 -16.07 -23.41
C GLU A 42 17.15 -17.29 -23.37
N GLU A 43 15.83 -17.07 -23.35
CA GLU A 43 14.85 -18.17 -23.41
C GLU A 43 14.90 -18.90 -24.77
N GLU A 44 14.96 -18.16 -25.88
CA GLU A 44 15.10 -18.72 -27.23
C GLU A 44 16.41 -19.52 -27.37
N GLU A 45 17.55 -19.00 -26.88
CA GLU A 45 18.82 -19.69 -26.87
C GLU A 45 18.78 -20.99 -26.07
N ARG A 46 18.13 -20.98 -24.89
CA ARG A 46 17.93 -22.16 -24.03
C ARG A 46 17.10 -23.24 -24.74
N ILE A 47 15.99 -22.85 -25.35
CA ILE A 47 15.12 -23.77 -26.11
C ILE A 47 15.89 -24.36 -27.32
N GLY A 48 16.57 -23.49 -28.08
CA GLY A 48 17.32 -23.92 -29.26
C GLY A 48 18.46 -24.89 -28.94
N ILE A 49 19.15 -24.73 -27.81
CA ILE A 49 20.19 -25.68 -27.34
C ILE A 49 19.58 -27.03 -26.98
N GLN A 50 18.42 -27.04 -26.29
CA GLN A 50 17.73 -28.27 -25.90
C GLN A 50 17.19 -29.04 -27.11
N GLU A 51 16.63 -28.37 -28.09
CA GLU A 51 16.16 -28.99 -29.34
C GLU A 51 17.32 -29.61 -30.14
N GLN A 52 18.48 -28.93 -30.21
CA GLN A 52 19.68 -29.46 -30.89
C GLN A 52 20.30 -30.66 -30.18
N ALA A 53 20.19 -30.74 -28.87
CA ALA A 53 20.68 -31.90 -28.08
C ALA A 53 19.77 -33.13 -28.21
N GLY A 54 18.58 -33.02 -28.79
CA GLY A 54 17.60 -34.09 -28.88
C GLY A 54 17.08 -34.55 -27.52
N GLU A 55 17.28 -33.75 -26.49
CA GLU A 55 16.80 -33.98 -25.14
C GLU A 55 15.37 -33.50 -24.99
N ALA A 56 14.53 -34.27 -24.30
CA ALA A 56 13.24 -33.75 -23.88
C ALA A 56 13.47 -32.49 -23.06
N VAL A 57 12.71 -31.40 -23.34
CA VAL A 57 12.81 -30.15 -22.59
C VAL A 57 12.80 -30.47 -21.10
N SER A 58 13.96 -30.37 -20.46
CA SER A 58 14.08 -30.66 -19.04
C SER A 58 13.29 -29.62 -18.26
N THR A 59 12.49 -30.07 -17.32
CA THR A 59 11.82 -29.16 -16.39
C THR A 59 12.88 -28.30 -15.70
N PRO A 60 12.75 -26.97 -15.71
CA PRO A 60 13.72 -26.10 -15.02
C PRO A 60 13.85 -26.50 -13.55
N THR A 61 15.07 -26.43 -13.01
CA THR A 61 15.29 -26.67 -11.58
C THR A 61 14.48 -25.65 -10.76
N PRO A 62 13.71 -26.11 -9.77
CA PRO A 62 12.97 -25.19 -8.90
C PRO A 62 13.89 -24.15 -8.28
N VAL A 63 13.43 -22.90 -8.26
CA VAL A 63 14.24 -21.77 -7.78
C VAL A 63 14.68 -21.95 -6.34
N LYS A 64 13.86 -22.57 -5.49
CA LYS A 64 14.21 -22.87 -4.08
C LYS A 64 15.48 -23.71 -3.93
N GLU A 65 15.84 -24.53 -4.92
CA GLU A 65 17.02 -25.38 -4.89
C GLU A 65 18.29 -24.64 -5.38
N GLN A 66 18.15 -23.44 -5.94
CA GLN A 66 19.27 -22.69 -6.53
C GLN A 66 19.97 -21.77 -5.53
N PHE A 67 19.37 -21.51 -4.37
CA PHE A 67 19.85 -20.53 -3.40
C PHE A 67 19.97 -21.13 -2.00
N PRO A 68 20.82 -20.55 -1.11
CA PRO A 68 20.92 -20.99 0.28
C PRO A 68 19.62 -20.73 1.04
N GLU A 69 19.35 -21.51 2.08
CA GLU A 69 18.17 -21.30 2.93
C GLU A 69 18.25 -20.03 3.78
N ARG A 70 19.47 -19.56 4.03
CA ARG A 70 19.72 -18.41 4.91
C ARG A 70 20.61 -17.37 4.24
N PHE A 71 20.24 -16.13 4.47
CA PHE A 71 21.07 -14.96 4.19
C PHE A 71 21.88 -14.63 5.44
N GLN A 72 23.18 -14.46 5.28
CA GLN A 72 24.07 -14.06 6.37
C GLN A 72 24.99 -12.93 5.90
N CYS A 73 25.08 -11.86 6.70
CA CYS A 73 26.03 -10.78 6.48
C CYS A 73 26.52 -10.21 7.82
N ASP A 74 27.76 -9.79 7.85
CA ASP A 74 28.39 -9.03 8.94
C ASP A 74 29.57 -8.24 8.36
N PHE A 75 29.35 -6.94 8.09
CA PHE A 75 30.36 -6.06 7.55
C PHE A 75 30.15 -4.60 8.00
N THR A 76 31.17 -3.79 7.81
CA THR A 76 31.11 -2.35 8.10
C THR A 76 31.20 -1.58 6.78
N THR A 77 30.30 -0.63 6.59
CA THR A 77 30.28 0.25 5.41
C THR A 77 31.44 1.26 5.41
N ASN A 78 31.67 1.89 4.26
CA ASN A 78 32.74 2.88 4.10
C ASN A 78 32.59 4.09 5.04
N ASP A 79 31.36 4.43 5.45
CA ASP A 79 31.07 5.52 6.39
C ASP A 79 31.01 5.07 7.86
N GLY A 80 31.30 3.81 8.14
CA GLY A 80 31.45 3.25 9.47
C GLY A 80 30.17 2.72 10.11
N ALA A 81 29.10 2.53 9.36
CA ALA A 81 27.89 1.85 9.83
C ALA A 81 28.09 0.33 9.82
N LYS A 82 27.52 -0.36 10.82
CA LYS A 82 27.52 -1.83 10.86
C LYS A 82 26.29 -2.39 10.17
N ILE A 83 26.49 -3.33 9.24
CA ILE A 83 25.42 -4.09 8.60
C ILE A 83 25.51 -5.54 9.06
N GLU A 84 24.45 -6.07 9.62
CA GLU A 84 24.40 -7.47 10.08
C GLU A 84 23.05 -8.11 9.76
N GLY A 85 23.04 -9.41 9.57
CA GLY A 85 21.83 -10.19 9.37
C GLY A 85 22.11 -11.69 9.35
N ASP A 86 21.20 -12.46 9.91
CA ASP A 86 21.14 -13.92 9.80
C ASP A 86 19.67 -14.33 9.77
N VAL A 87 19.10 -14.34 8.56
CA VAL A 87 17.66 -14.55 8.35
C VAL A 87 17.41 -15.65 7.32
N ARG A 88 16.27 -16.30 7.44
CA ARG A 88 15.81 -17.26 6.43
C ARG A 88 15.41 -16.53 5.15
N ILE A 89 15.82 -17.07 4.01
CA ILE A 89 15.37 -16.59 2.70
C ILE A 89 14.00 -17.19 2.41
N ARG A 90 13.03 -16.35 2.06
CA ARG A 90 11.70 -16.76 1.61
C ARG A 90 11.64 -16.64 0.10
N VAL A 91 11.51 -17.76 -0.59
CA VAL A 91 11.27 -17.82 -2.04
C VAL A 91 9.77 -17.93 -2.27
N LEU A 92 9.19 -16.97 -2.97
CA LEU A 92 7.74 -16.83 -3.13
C LEU A 92 7.22 -17.52 -4.41
N THR A 93 7.81 -18.66 -4.74
CA THR A 93 7.34 -19.61 -5.77
C THR A 93 7.76 -21.02 -5.39
N ASP A 94 7.01 -22.02 -5.85
CA ASP A 94 7.40 -23.43 -5.75
C ASP A 94 8.08 -23.94 -7.03
N GLY A 95 8.07 -23.14 -8.10
CA GLY A 95 8.60 -23.48 -9.42
C GLY A 95 9.70 -22.54 -9.89
N VAL A 96 9.41 -21.84 -10.96
CA VAL A 96 10.25 -20.83 -11.60
C VAL A 96 9.54 -19.48 -11.58
N PHE A 97 10.26 -18.40 -11.76
CA PHE A 97 9.64 -17.09 -11.88
C PHE A 97 9.35 -16.75 -13.33
N PRO A 98 8.11 -16.39 -13.67
CA PRO A 98 7.79 -15.80 -14.96
C PRO A 98 8.23 -14.33 -15.02
N MET A 99 8.29 -13.78 -16.24
CA MET A 99 8.28 -12.35 -16.49
C MET A 99 6.96 -11.98 -17.16
N LEU A 100 6.19 -11.10 -16.51
CA LEU A 100 4.84 -10.78 -16.93
C LEU A 100 4.69 -9.29 -17.22
N ARG A 101 3.90 -8.95 -18.26
CA ARG A 101 3.39 -7.59 -18.39
C ARG A 101 2.08 -7.49 -17.66
N VAL A 102 1.93 -6.42 -16.90
CA VAL A 102 0.73 -6.13 -16.12
C VAL A 102 0.23 -4.74 -16.43
N GLU A 103 -1.07 -4.57 -16.30
CA GLU A 103 -1.68 -3.25 -16.31
C GLU A 103 -2.52 -3.04 -15.06
N ARG A 104 -2.68 -1.79 -14.69
CA ARG A 104 -3.61 -1.37 -13.65
C ARG A 104 -5.01 -1.80 -14.04
N ARG A 105 -5.77 -2.31 -13.07
CA ARG A 105 -7.16 -2.67 -13.34
C ARG A 105 -8.12 -1.99 -12.35
N CYS A 106 -9.32 -1.73 -12.82
CA CYS A 106 -10.44 -1.42 -11.95
C CYS A 106 -11.19 -2.70 -11.59
N VAL A 107 -11.68 -2.78 -10.37
CA VAL A 107 -12.58 -3.85 -9.93
C VAL A 107 -13.89 -3.73 -10.70
N THR A 108 -14.38 -4.82 -11.26
CA THR A 108 -15.63 -4.84 -12.00
C THR A 108 -16.86 -4.73 -11.09
N ASP A 109 -18.03 -4.36 -11.64
CA ASP A 109 -19.28 -4.29 -10.90
C ASP A 109 -19.66 -5.62 -10.24
N ALA A 110 -19.43 -6.73 -10.95
CA ALA A 110 -19.70 -8.07 -10.43
C ALA A 110 -18.76 -8.46 -9.28
N GLU A 111 -17.48 -8.11 -9.37
CA GLU A 111 -16.51 -8.33 -8.30
C GLU A 111 -16.83 -7.48 -7.08
N ARG A 112 -17.17 -6.19 -7.26
CA ARG A 112 -17.61 -5.31 -6.17
C ARG A 112 -18.80 -5.87 -5.43
N LEU A 113 -19.81 -6.30 -6.18
CA LEU A 113 -21.02 -6.88 -5.61
C LEU A 113 -20.70 -8.17 -4.83
N THR A 114 -19.84 -9.03 -5.38
CA THR A 114 -19.41 -10.27 -4.73
C THR A 114 -18.67 -10.00 -3.42
N LEU A 115 -17.69 -9.09 -3.45
CA LEU A 115 -16.92 -8.68 -2.26
C LEU A 115 -17.83 -8.11 -1.17
N ALA A 116 -18.72 -7.20 -1.56
CA ALA A 116 -19.64 -6.58 -0.61
C ALA A 116 -20.59 -7.59 0.04
N LYS A 117 -21.15 -8.52 -0.72
CA LYS A 117 -22.01 -9.57 -0.17
C LYS A 117 -21.26 -10.47 0.81
N ARG A 118 -20.02 -10.84 0.49
CA ARG A 118 -19.20 -11.67 1.37
C ARG A 118 -18.83 -10.94 2.66
N LEU A 119 -18.44 -9.66 2.56
CA LEU A 119 -18.03 -8.86 3.71
C LEU A 119 -19.21 -8.49 4.63
N LEU A 120 -20.36 -8.16 4.06
CA LEU A 120 -21.53 -7.75 4.81
C LEU A 120 -22.46 -8.92 5.16
N HIS A 121 -22.16 -10.14 4.69
CA HIS A 121 -22.99 -11.33 4.88
C HIS A 121 -24.46 -11.09 4.52
N ALA A 122 -24.71 -10.30 3.45
CA ALA A 122 -26.04 -9.86 3.05
C ALA A 122 -26.26 -10.00 1.54
N GLU A 123 -27.50 -10.37 1.16
CA GLU A 123 -27.89 -10.46 -0.24
C GLU A 123 -28.35 -9.10 -0.82
N ASP A 124 -29.07 -8.33 -0.02
CA ASP A 124 -29.54 -7.00 -0.38
C ASP A 124 -28.61 -5.95 0.19
N LEU A 125 -28.09 -5.11 -0.69
CA LEU A 125 -27.12 -4.07 -0.39
C LEU A 125 -27.65 -2.72 -0.86
N TYR A 126 -27.28 -1.66 -0.14
CA TYR A 126 -27.80 -0.33 -0.38
C TYR A 126 -26.64 0.67 -0.39
N ILE A 127 -26.79 1.76 -1.16
CA ILE A 127 -25.89 2.89 -1.11
C ILE A 127 -26.14 3.62 0.21
N TYR A 128 -25.07 3.83 0.97
CA TYR A 128 -25.16 4.65 2.18
C TYR A 128 -25.63 6.05 1.85
N GLN A 129 -26.56 6.53 2.61
CA GLN A 129 -27.02 7.91 2.57
C GLN A 129 -27.33 8.37 4.00
N ASP A 130 -27.07 9.63 4.28
CA ASP A 130 -27.44 10.21 5.56
C ASP A 130 -28.96 10.15 5.71
N VAL A 131 -29.41 9.65 6.87
CA VAL A 131 -30.83 9.64 7.21
C VAL A 131 -31.19 11.05 7.70
N LEU A 132 -31.56 11.90 6.77
CA LEU A 132 -31.96 13.27 7.04
C LEU A 132 -33.49 13.35 7.06
N ASP A 133 -34.05 13.92 8.13
CA ASP A 133 -35.43 14.31 8.15
C ASP A 133 -35.66 15.63 7.35
N ARG A 134 -36.86 15.88 6.99
CA ARG A 134 -37.23 17.05 6.19
C ARG A 134 -36.77 18.38 6.82
N ARG A 135 -36.82 18.47 8.14
CA ARG A 135 -36.41 19.67 8.89
C ARG A 135 -34.88 19.86 8.82
N SER A 136 -34.11 18.79 8.95
CA SER A 136 -32.65 18.85 8.81
C SER A 136 -32.25 19.34 7.42
N VAL A 137 -32.90 18.84 6.36
CA VAL A 137 -32.64 19.30 5.00
C VAL A 137 -33.06 20.77 4.79
N GLU A 138 -34.18 21.19 5.35
CA GLU A 138 -34.58 22.62 5.34
C GLU A 138 -33.55 23.55 6.01
N ASP A 139 -33.01 23.10 7.16
CA ASP A 139 -31.98 23.85 7.89
C ASP A 139 -30.66 23.92 7.11
N MET A 140 -30.26 22.82 6.43
CA MET A 140 -29.10 22.80 5.52
C MET A 140 -29.29 23.78 4.35
N ILE A 141 -30.43 23.73 3.68
CA ILE A 141 -30.74 24.67 2.58
C ILE A 141 -30.68 26.10 3.09
N ARG A 142 -31.29 26.40 4.27
CA ARG A 142 -31.28 27.73 4.88
C ARG A 142 -29.85 28.19 5.16
N GLY A 143 -29.01 27.36 5.73
CA GLY A 143 -27.59 27.66 5.99
C GLY A 143 -26.79 27.97 4.73
N LEU A 144 -27.21 27.43 3.57
CA LEU A 144 -26.56 27.67 2.28
C LEU A 144 -27.12 28.91 1.54
N MET A 145 -28.24 29.50 2.02
CA MET A 145 -28.82 30.70 1.41
C MET A 145 -28.05 31.97 1.75
N ASP A 146 -27.46 32.07 2.93
CA ASP A 146 -26.68 33.21 3.35
C ASP A 146 -25.26 33.11 2.77
N GLU A 147 -25.00 33.91 1.72
CA GLU A 147 -23.64 34.00 1.15
C GLU A 147 -22.79 34.94 2.04
N PRO A 148 -21.72 34.45 2.70
CA PRO A 148 -20.88 35.31 3.53
C PRO A 148 -20.15 36.34 2.66
N THR A 149 -19.80 37.48 3.21
CA THR A 149 -18.88 38.39 2.52
C THR A 149 -17.47 37.85 2.46
N PHE A 150 -16.64 38.37 1.56
CA PHE A 150 -15.24 37.94 1.45
C PHE A 150 -14.47 38.08 2.78
N GLU A 151 -14.73 39.15 3.54
CA GLU A 151 -14.11 39.30 4.88
C GLU A 151 -14.59 38.24 5.87
N GLN A 152 -15.88 37.89 5.85
CA GLN A 152 -16.45 36.82 6.68
C GLN A 152 -15.85 35.46 6.28
N TYR A 153 -15.75 35.18 4.97
CA TYR A 153 -15.13 33.98 4.45
C TYR A 153 -13.71 33.82 4.97
N ARG A 154 -12.87 34.84 4.84
CA ARG A 154 -11.49 34.81 5.35
C ARG A 154 -11.40 34.59 6.85
N LYS A 155 -12.29 35.19 7.62
CA LYS A 155 -12.30 35.09 9.07
C LYS A 155 -12.88 33.78 9.58
N ASP A 156 -14.05 33.39 9.11
CA ASP A 156 -14.83 32.29 9.68
C ASP A 156 -14.31 30.92 9.24
N TYR A 157 -13.66 30.84 8.07
CA TYR A 157 -13.07 29.62 7.54
C TYR A 157 -11.53 29.56 7.72
N GLY A 158 -10.93 30.52 8.43
CA GLY A 158 -9.48 30.52 8.70
C GLY A 158 -8.60 30.77 7.47
N MET A 159 -9.20 31.26 6.36
CA MET A 159 -8.56 31.44 5.06
C MET A 159 -7.92 32.83 4.92
N SER A 160 -7.03 33.20 5.83
CA SER A 160 -6.42 34.52 5.87
C SER A 160 -5.67 34.94 4.59
N THR A 161 -5.21 33.97 3.81
CA THR A 161 -4.46 34.15 2.54
C THR A 161 -5.31 33.96 1.30
N ALA A 162 -6.63 33.70 1.44
CA ALA A 162 -7.51 33.45 0.31
C ALA A 162 -7.61 34.67 -0.61
N THR A 163 -7.68 34.40 -1.90
CA THR A 163 -7.90 35.37 -2.98
C THR A 163 -9.39 35.58 -3.27
N GLU A 164 -9.71 36.55 -4.09
CA GLU A 164 -11.09 36.73 -4.59
C GLU A 164 -11.51 35.54 -5.47
N GLU A 165 -10.60 34.90 -6.17
CA GLU A 165 -10.86 33.72 -6.99
C GLU A 165 -11.27 32.53 -6.11
N ASP A 166 -10.54 32.24 -5.03
CA ASP A 166 -10.88 31.19 -4.04
C ASP A 166 -12.29 31.45 -3.44
N TYR A 167 -12.65 32.72 -3.23
CA TYR A 167 -13.95 33.07 -2.71
C TYR A 167 -15.07 32.85 -3.72
N GLU A 168 -14.86 33.17 -4.99
CA GLU A 168 -15.85 32.91 -6.04
C GLU A 168 -16.05 31.39 -6.26
N GLU A 169 -14.98 30.59 -6.21
CA GLU A 169 -15.08 29.12 -6.24
C GLU A 169 -15.87 28.59 -5.04
N PHE A 170 -15.60 29.11 -3.85
CA PHE A 170 -16.39 28.79 -2.66
C PHE A 170 -17.88 29.14 -2.80
N LEU A 171 -18.21 30.29 -3.35
CA LEU A 171 -19.60 30.64 -3.60
C LEU A 171 -20.25 29.77 -4.66
N ALA A 172 -19.53 29.42 -5.72
CA ALA A 172 -20.00 28.51 -6.75
C ALA A 172 -20.32 27.12 -6.15
N TYR A 173 -19.40 26.55 -5.35
CA TYR A 173 -19.63 25.32 -4.63
C TYR A 173 -20.86 25.40 -3.69
N ARG A 174 -21.03 26.47 -2.93
CA ARG A 174 -22.22 26.65 -2.07
C ARG A 174 -23.54 26.69 -2.86
N ARG A 175 -23.54 27.34 -4.03
CA ARG A 175 -24.71 27.38 -4.92
C ARG A 175 -25.07 26.03 -5.48
N GLU A 176 -24.05 25.23 -5.84
CA GLU A 176 -24.21 23.85 -6.28
C GLU A 176 -24.78 22.97 -5.15
N GLN A 177 -24.18 23.02 -3.96
CA GLN A 177 -24.69 22.30 -2.78
C GLN A 177 -26.14 22.68 -2.46
N ARG A 178 -26.48 23.96 -2.55
CA ARG A 178 -27.86 24.42 -2.36
C ARG A 178 -28.82 23.83 -3.39
N ALA A 179 -28.43 23.80 -4.66
CA ALA A 179 -29.25 23.22 -5.72
C ALA A 179 -29.45 21.71 -5.48
N TYR A 180 -28.40 21.00 -5.11
CA TYR A 180 -28.47 19.59 -4.74
C TYR A 180 -29.47 19.33 -3.60
N TRP A 181 -29.36 20.07 -2.47
CA TRP A 181 -30.23 19.88 -1.33
C TRP A 181 -31.68 20.31 -1.60
N GLN A 182 -31.89 21.28 -2.45
CA GLN A 182 -33.25 21.68 -2.91
C GLN A 182 -33.89 20.58 -3.77
N GLU A 183 -33.10 19.90 -4.60
CA GLU A 183 -33.58 18.77 -5.36
C GLU A 183 -33.87 17.55 -4.47
N TYR A 184 -32.96 17.26 -3.54
CA TYR A 184 -33.12 16.20 -2.53
C TYR A 184 -34.43 16.45 -1.75
N PHE A 185 -34.66 17.64 -1.24
CA PHE A 185 -35.86 18.01 -0.51
C PHE A 185 -37.15 17.85 -1.32
N ARG A 186 -37.11 18.18 -2.60
CA ARG A 186 -38.29 17.99 -3.49
C ARG A 186 -38.64 16.52 -3.69
N ASN A 187 -37.66 15.64 -3.62
CA ASN A 187 -37.84 14.21 -3.80
C ASN A 187 -38.13 13.45 -2.49
N MET A 188 -38.07 14.13 -1.34
CA MET A 188 -38.39 13.54 -0.04
C MET A 188 -39.88 13.23 0.07
N PRO A 189 -40.21 12.12 0.81
CA PRO A 189 -41.61 11.78 1.11
C PRO A 189 -42.35 12.95 1.79
N GLU A 190 -43.61 13.16 1.39
CA GLU A 190 -44.43 14.26 1.93
C GLU A 190 -44.76 14.08 3.42
N ASP A 191 -44.81 12.86 3.91
CA ASP A 191 -45.05 12.51 5.32
C ASP A 191 -43.86 12.82 6.24
N GLY A 192 -42.76 13.35 5.68
CA GLY A 192 -41.54 13.69 6.43
C GLY A 192 -40.68 12.50 6.79
N SER A 193 -41.00 11.31 6.32
CA SER A 193 -40.14 10.16 6.47
C SER A 193 -38.80 10.34 5.71
N ALA A 194 -37.75 9.64 6.17
CA ALA A 194 -36.47 9.65 5.48
C ALA A 194 -36.59 9.03 4.08
N MET A 195 -35.73 9.46 3.17
CA MET A 195 -35.62 8.83 1.85
C MET A 195 -35.27 7.35 2.00
N PRO A 196 -35.93 6.46 1.22
CA PRO A 196 -35.59 5.04 1.22
C PRO A 196 -34.16 4.84 0.70
N PHE A 197 -33.44 3.87 1.28
CA PHE A 197 -32.13 3.51 0.78
C PHE A 197 -32.21 3.02 -0.67
N ARG A 198 -31.31 3.52 -1.49
CA ARG A 198 -31.19 3.09 -2.88
C ARG A 198 -30.48 1.74 -2.93
N LYS A 199 -31.18 0.71 -3.48
CA LYS A 199 -30.56 -0.61 -3.70
C LYS A 199 -29.38 -0.47 -4.64
N TRP A 200 -28.28 -1.17 -4.30
CA TRP A 200 -27.04 -1.17 -5.07
C TRP A 200 -26.86 -2.52 -5.79
N ASP A 201 -26.41 -2.46 -7.03
CA ASP A 201 -26.26 -3.59 -7.95
C ASP A 201 -24.79 -3.86 -8.34
N GLY A 202 -23.84 -3.22 -7.67
CA GLY A 202 -22.41 -3.34 -7.96
C GLY A 202 -21.83 -2.19 -8.78
N ALA A 203 -22.69 -1.26 -9.26
CA ALA A 203 -22.21 -0.15 -10.10
C ALA A 203 -21.12 0.68 -9.41
N ALA A 204 -20.12 1.09 -10.20
CA ALA A 204 -19.06 1.99 -9.75
C ALA A 204 -19.61 3.35 -9.32
N PRO A 205 -18.89 4.11 -8.48
CA PRO A 205 -19.20 5.51 -8.27
C PRO A 205 -19.17 6.25 -9.61
N THR A 206 -20.15 7.11 -9.82
CA THR A 206 -20.27 7.92 -11.04
C THR A 206 -20.19 9.40 -10.72
N GLY A 207 -19.58 10.18 -11.60
CA GLY A 207 -19.44 11.63 -11.45
C GLY A 207 -18.24 12.03 -10.60
N GLU A 208 -18.34 13.16 -9.92
CA GLU A 208 -17.28 13.71 -9.07
C GLU A 208 -17.09 12.97 -7.73
N THR A 209 -17.97 12.02 -7.42
CA THR A 209 -17.83 11.18 -6.23
C THR A 209 -16.70 10.18 -6.40
N THR A 210 -15.60 10.40 -5.71
CA THR A 210 -14.42 9.51 -5.72
C THR A 210 -14.60 8.25 -4.87
N PHE A 211 -15.72 8.09 -4.18
CA PHE A 211 -15.99 6.94 -3.33
C PHE A 211 -17.48 6.60 -3.24
N LEU A 212 -17.75 5.32 -2.97
CA LEU A 212 -19.09 4.78 -2.77
C LEU A 212 -19.12 3.99 -1.47
N GLN A 213 -20.08 4.32 -0.59
CA GLN A 213 -20.29 3.62 0.68
C GLN A 213 -21.50 2.68 0.56
N ILE A 214 -21.30 1.42 0.93
CA ILE A 214 -22.32 0.37 0.83
C ILE A 214 -22.65 -0.15 2.22
N VAL A 215 -23.93 -0.34 2.50
CA VAL A 215 -24.47 -0.79 3.79
C VAL A 215 -25.57 -1.83 3.59
N THR A 216 -25.94 -2.50 4.66
CA THR A 216 -27.18 -3.28 4.74
C THR A 216 -28.32 -2.40 5.25
N GLU A 217 -29.57 -2.65 4.85
CA GLU A 217 -30.73 -1.86 5.28
C GLU A 217 -30.93 -1.85 6.80
N SER A 218 -30.63 -2.95 7.47
CA SER A 218 -30.81 -3.09 8.91
C SER A 218 -29.92 -2.16 9.72
N GLU A 219 -28.79 -1.74 9.16
CA GLU A 219 -27.73 -1.01 9.86
C GLU A 219 -27.69 0.47 9.51
N GLY A 220 -28.25 0.86 8.37
CA GLY A 220 -28.31 2.27 7.91
C GLY A 220 -29.25 3.18 8.71
N ARG A 221 -30.02 2.65 9.67
CA ARG A 221 -31.02 3.42 10.44
C ARG A 221 -30.58 3.88 11.83
N THR A 222 -29.33 3.66 12.21
CA THR A 222 -28.90 4.00 13.55
C THR A 222 -28.67 5.49 13.71
N ASN A 223 -29.56 6.13 14.45
CA ASN A 223 -29.37 7.47 14.97
C ASN A 223 -28.13 7.53 15.87
N ILE A 224 -27.28 8.50 15.61
CA ILE A 224 -26.28 9.06 16.55
C ILE A 224 -25.16 8.05 16.94
N GLY A 225 -24.08 8.03 16.18
CA GLY A 225 -22.76 7.63 16.63
C GLY A 225 -22.33 6.20 16.36
N PHE A 226 -23.11 5.38 15.69
CA PHE A 226 -22.71 4.07 15.18
C PHE A 226 -22.49 4.16 13.66
N GLN A 227 -21.26 3.90 13.23
CA GLN A 227 -21.03 3.67 11.81
C GLN A 227 -21.45 2.24 11.51
N PRO A 228 -22.36 2.03 10.54
CA PRO A 228 -22.71 0.69 10.07
C PRO A 228 -21.50 0.03 9.42
N ASN A 229 -21.57 -1.27 9.17
CA ASN A 229 -20.61 -1.97 8.31
C ASN A 229 -20.58 -1.26 6.97
N ILE A 230 -19.53 -0.50 6.72
CA ILE A 230 -19.39 0.28 5.49
C ILE A 230 -18.27 -0.31 4.68
N ILE A 231 -18.57 -0.63 3.42
CA ILE A 231 -17.55 -0.87 2.40
C ILE A 231 -17.42 0.41 1.60
N VAL A 232 -16.22 0.94 1.55
CA VAL A 232 -15.88 2.10 0.70
C VAL A 232 -15.16 1.56 -0.53
N PHE A 233 -15.78 1.69 -1.69
CA PHE A 233 -15.11 1.52 -2.97
C PHE A 233 -14.64 2.89 -3.47
N ARG A 234 -13.41 2.94 -3.99
CA ARG A 234 -12.85 4.14 -4.59
C ARG A 234 -12.53 3.87 -6.05
N ASP A 235 -12.82 4.85 -6.90
CA ASP A 235 -12.41 4.85 -8.30
C ASP A 235 -11.14 5.68 -8.46
N GLY A 236 -10.22 5.18 -9.29
CA GLY A 236 -8.99 5.90 -9.63
C GLY A 236 -7.95 6.08 -8.51
N SER A 237 -8.21 5.60 -7.29
CA SER A 237 -7.23 5.65 -6.19
C SER A 237 -6.52 4.32 -6.02
N SER A 238 -5.33 4.36 -5.39
CA SER A 238 -4.58 3.17 -5.03
C SER A 238 -5.32 2.26 -4.05
N ARG A 239 -6.15 2.83 -3.16
CA ARG A 239 -7.04 2.07 -2.29
C ARG A 239 -8.34 1.76 -3.01
N VAL A 240 -8.50 0.50 -3.39
CA VAL A 240 -9.67 0.04 -4.15
C VAL A 240 -10.87 -0.18 -3.25
N MET A 241 -10.65 -0.72 -2.05
CA MET A 241 -11.70 -1.06 -1.10
C MET A 241 -11.21 -0.88 0.33
N ALA A 242 -12.10 -0.45 1.20
CA ALA A 242 -11.91 -0.50 2.65
C ALA A 242 -13.22 -0.96 3.31
N TYR A 243 -13.09 -1.89 4.23
CA TYR A 243 -14.17 -2.42 5.06
C TYR A 243 -13.85 -2.19 6.52
N THR A 244 -14.87 -1.87 7.31
CA THR A 244 -14.76 -1.81 8.77
C THR A 244 -16.00 -2.39 9.39
N GLU A 245 -15.81 -3.30 10.35
CA GLU A 245 -16.92 -3.84 11.13
C GLU A 245 -17.57 -2.77 11.99
N PRO A 246 -18.91 -2.79 12.21
CA PRO A 246 -19.58 -1.84 13.09
C PRO A 246 -19.03 -1.93 14.50
N GLN A 247 -18.76 -0.77 15.04
CA GLN A 247 -18.35 -0.67 16.43
C GLN A 247 -19.56 -0.81 17.36
N SER A 248 -19.87 -2.02 17.79
CA SER A 248 -20.77 -2.22 18.93
C SER A 248 -20.16 -1.74 20.24
N ASP A 249 -18.85 -1.52 20.27
CA ASP A 249 -18.09 -1.08 21.44
C ASP A 249 -16.93 -0.15 20.99
N ARG A 250 -17.20 1.15 20.95
CA ARG A 250 -16.23 2.18 20.47
C ARG A 250 -14.87 2.10 21.17
N LYS A 251 -14.84 1.59 22.40
CA LYS A 251 -13.60 1.47 23.18
C LYS A 251 -12.69 0.34 22.70
N LYS A 252 -13.21 -0.67 22.00
CA LYS A 252 -12.41 -1.83 21.57
C LYS A 252 -11.87 -1.72 20.15
N ASN A 253 -12.43 -0.86 19.30
CA ASN A 253 -12.17 -0.87 17.87
C ASN A 253 -11.65 0.47 17.30
N ALA A 254 -11.43 1.49 18.14
CA ALA A 254 -11.09 2.85 17.68
C ALA A 254 -9.77 2.92 16.89
N ASP A 255 -8.86 1.97 17.09
CA ASP A 255 -7.50 2.05 16.57
C ASP A 255 -7.18 1.10 15.40
N ALA A 256 -8.16 0.33 14.91
CA ALA A 256 -7.97 -0.51 13.72
C ALA A 256 -7.68 0.31 12.43
N PHE A 257 -7.80 1.63 12.46
CA PHE A 257 -7.55 2.53 11.33
C PHE A 257 -6.12 3.08 11.22
N GLY A 258 -5.33 2.95 12.25
CA GLY A 258 -3.95 3.44 12.25
C GLY A 258 -2.97 2.40 11.73
N PHE A 259 -3.08 1.97 10.48
CA PHE A 259 -2.22 0.95 9.86
C PHE A 259 -0.74 1.36 9.65
N ASN A 260 -0.22 2.23 10.45
CA ASN A 260 1.22 2.45 10.51
C ASN A 260 1.80 1.70 11.71
N MET A 261 1.56 0.36 11.75
CA MET A 261 1.84 -0.48 12.93
C MET A 261 3.25 -1.06 12.96
N THR A 262 4.02 -0.90 11.90
CA THR A 262 5.43 -1.33 11.88
C THR A 262 6.28 -0.45 12.77
N GLY A 263 6.96 -1.07 13.74
CA GLY A 263 7.82 -0.40 14.70
C GLY A 263 7.13 0.20 15.94
N LYS A 264 5.82 0.00 16.12
CA LYS A 264 5.16 0.37 17.39
C LYS A 264 5.43 -0.69 18.47
N PRO A 265 5.61 -0.29 19.74
CA PRO A 265 5.69 -1.24 20.84
C PRO A 265 4.43 -2.12 20.88
N GLY A 266 4.60 -3.44 21.04
CA GLY A 266 3.50 -4.38 21.14
C GLY A 266 2.98 -4.95 19.82
N VAL A 267 3.62 -4.67 18.69
CA VAL A 267 3.38 -5.35 17.41
C VAL A 267 4.56 -6.26 17.12
N GLU A 268 4.32 -7.55 17.04
CA GLU A 268 5.35 -8.58 16.82
C GLU A 268 5.05 -9.36 15.56
N ARG A 269 6.05 -9.51 14.68
CA ARG A 269 5.95 -10.38 13.52
C ARG A 269 5.98 -11.83 13.97
N ILE A 270 5.02 -12.62 13.50
CA ILE A 270 4.96 -14.05 13.76
C ILE A 270 5.73 -14.76 12.65
N GLU A 271 6.65 -15.64 13.02
CA GLU A 271 7.36 -16.46 12.04
C GLU A 271 6.41 -17.55 11.46
N PRO A 272 6.58 -17.93 10.19
CA PRO A 272 5.67 -18.90 9.55
C PRO A 272 5.57 -20.25 10.26
N GLU A 273 6.62 -20.67 10.97
CA GLU A 273 6.65 -21.87 11.78
C GLU A 273 5.66 -21.82 12.95
N ASP A 274 5.33 -20.63 13.43
CA ASP A 274 4.45 -20.38 14.58
C ASP A 274 3.01 -20.02 14.16
N TYR A 275 2.68 -20.10 12.87
CA TYR A 275 1.33 -19.77 12.40
C TYR A 275 0.23 -20.70 12.95
N ASP A 276 0.58 -21.87 13.43
CA ASP A 276 -0.32 -22.83 14.06
C ASP A 276 -0.30 -22.77 15.61
N VAL A 277 0.45 -21.80 16.18
CA VAL A 277 0.54 -21.59 17.63
C VAL A 277 -0.43 -20.51 18.06
N ILE A 278 -1.24 -20.79 19.07
CA ILE A 278 -2.18 -19.81 19.66
C ILE A 278 -1.40 -18.84 20.54
N HIS A 279 -1.51 -17.55 20.25
CA HIS A 279 -0.91 -16.50 21.07
C HIS A 279 -1.71 -16.27 22.36
N ASP A 280 -1.04 -15.78 23.42
CA ASP A 280 -1.69 -15.54 24.71
C ASP A 280 -2.85 -14.55 24.56
N GLY A 281 -4.02 -14.94 25.08
CA GLY A 281 -5.26 -14.18 24.98
C GLY A 281 -6.05 -14.36 23.68
N ALA A 282 -5.54 -15.14 22.70
CA ALA A 282 -6.27 -15.51 21.49
C ALA A 282 -7.01 -16.85 21.65
N THR A 283 -8.05 -17.05 20.83
CA THR A 283 -8.78 -18.32 20.72
C THR A 283 -8.59 -19.00 19.36
N VAL A 284 -7.98 -18.30 18.41
CA VAL A 284 -7.64 -18.82 17.09
C VAL A 284 -6.14 -18.66 16.81
N THR A 285 -5.62 -19.48 15.90
CA THR A 285 -4.22 -19.38 15.46
C THR A 285 -4.05 -18.26 14.41
N PRO A 286 -2.83 -17.76 14.17
CA PRO A 286 -2.53 -16.86 13.07
C PRO A 286 -3.01 -17.39 11.71
N ARG A 287 -2.81 -18.68 11.44
CA ARG A 287 -3.30 -19.35 10.22
C ARG A 287 -4.82 -19.25 10.11
N THR A 288 -5.54 -19.58 11.17
CA THR A 288 -7.02 -19.47 11.18
C THR A 288 -7.47 -18.03 10.93
N ALA A 289 -6.74 -17.05 11.45
CA ALA A 289 -7.04 -15.64 11.19
C ALA A 289 -6.83 -15.28 9.71
N ALA A 290 -5.79 -15.79 9.06
CA ALA A 290 -5.58 -15.60 7.62
C ALA A 290 -6.64 -16.33 6.79
N ASP A 291 -6.99 -17.56 7.16
CA ASP A 291 -8.02 -18.38 6.50
C ASP A 291 -9.43 -17.75 6.58
N ALA A 292 -9.66 -16.85 7.53
CA ALA A 292 -10.91 -16.07 7.58
C ALA A 292 -10.97 -14.98 6.49
N VAL A 293 -9.82 -14.53 5.97
CA VAL A 293 -9.74 -13.45 4.99
C VAL A 293 -9.68 -13.97 3.55
N LEU A 294 -8.90 -15.02 3.30
CA LEU A 294 -8.65 -15.54 1.95
C LEU A 294 -9.93 -15.83 1.14
N PRO A 295 -10.99 -16.47 1.68
CA PRO A 295 -12.20 -16.81 0.92
C PRO A 295 -13.00 -15.59 0.44
N ILE A 296 -12.76 -14.41 1.01
CA ILE A 296 -13.40 -13.17 0.58
C ILE A 296 -13.05 -12.88 -0.89
N PHE A 297 -11.85 -13.26 -1.30
CA PHE A 297 -11.28 -12.98 -2.63
C PHE A 297 -11.37 -14.15 -3.61
N ASP A 298 -11.95 -15.28 -3.23
CA ASP A 298 -12.09 -16.46 -4.09
C ASP A 298 -12.73 -16.11 -5.45
N GLY A 299 -12.04 -16.48 -6.53
CA GLY A 299 -12.49 -16.22 -7.91
C GLY A 299 -12.36 -14.75 -8.36
N ILE A 300 -11.73 -13.88 -7.56
CA ILE A 300 -11.46 -12.48 -7.88
C ILE A 300 -9.95 -12.26 -8.07
N VAL A 301 -9.16 -12.64 -7.08
CA VAL A 301 -7.69 -12.62 -7.12
C VAL A 301 -7.16 -13.77 -6.26
N GLU A 302 -6.13 -14.43 -6.75
CA GLU A 302 -5.44 -15.44 -5.97
C GLU A 302 -4.45 -14.78 -5.02
N LEU A 303 -4.58 -15.07 -3.72
CA LEU A 303 -3.79 -14.44 -2.67
C LEU A 303 -3.05 -15.49 -1.85
N CYS A 304 -1.90 -15.12 -1.33
CA CYS A 304 -1.20 -15.87 -0.29
C CYS A 304 -0.87 -14.98 0.91
N VAL A 305 -0.57 -15.63 2.03
CA VAL A 305 -0.10 -14.96 3.24
C VAL A 305 1.34 -14.55 3.05
N ASP A 306 1.61 -13.24 3.11
CA ASP A 306 2.99 -12.75 3.12
C ASP A 306 3.54 -12.67 4.54
N ASP A 307 2.88 -11.93 5.44
CA ASP A 307 3.27 -11.82 6.84
C ASP A 307 2.03 -11.73 7.75
N ILE A 308 2.16 -12.24 8.97
CA ILE A 308 1.17 -12.05 10.05
C ILE A 308 1.89 -11.41 11.24
N TYR A 309 1.22 -10.46 11.87
CA TYR A 309 1.70 -9.80 13.09
C TYR A 309 0.71 -10.02 14.22
N TRP A 310 1.21 -10.22 15.42
CA TRP A 310 0.46 -10.16 16.64
C TRP A 310 0.46 -8.73 17.18
N SER A 311 -0.69 -8.21 17.55
CA SER A 311 -0.83 -6.92 18.19
C SER A 311 -1.48 -7.09 19.54
N ASN A 312 -0.76 -6.71 20.60
CA ASN A 312 -1.27 -6.67 21.98
C ASN A 312 -1.29 -5.23 22.51
N ASN A 313 -1.38 -4.24 21.63
CA ASN A 313 -1.31 -2.84 22.03
C ASN A 313 -2.46 -2.43 22.94
N ALA A 314 -2.12 -2.25 24.21
CA ALA A 314 -2.81 -1.33 25.09
C ALA A 314 -2.11 0.03 24.94
N ASP A 315 -2.47 0.82 23.92
CA ASP A 315 -1.96 2.18 23.83
C ASP A 315 -2.63 3.03 24.90
N THR A 316 -1.84 3.55 25.83
CA THR A 316 -2.28 4.65 26.68
C THR A 316 -2.07 5.91 25.86
N ASP A 317 -3.17 6.61 25.53
CA ASP A 317 -3.05 7.97 25.06
C ASP A 317 -2.27 8.79 26.10
N GLY A 318 -1.53 9.80 25.63
CA GLY A 318 -0.70 10.62 26.49
C GLY A 318 -1.43 11.33 27.64
N ASP A 319 -2.74 11.19 27.74
CA ASP A 319 -3.64 11.79 28.74
C ASP A 319 -4.13 10.78 29.78
N GLY A 320 -3.71 9.51 29.74
CA GLY A 320 -4.04 8.50 30.74
C GLY A 320 -5.48 7.98 30.69
N ALA A 321 -6.28 8.36 29.71
CA ALA A 321 -7.57 7.76 29.42
C ALA A 321 -7.32 6.52 28.55
N GLY A 322 -7.05 5.38 29.18
CA GLY A 322 -6.63 4.16 28.51
C GLY A 322 -7.51 3.80 27.32
N ILE A 323 -6.97 3.96 26.12
CA ILE A 323 -7.52 3.35 24.91
C ILE A 323 -7.16 1.87 25.01
N VAL A 324 -8.17 1.03 25.16
CA VAL A 324 -8.00 -0.41 25.14
C VAL A 324 -7.67 -0.79 23.70
N GLY A 325 -6.40 -1.08 23.44
CA GLY A 325 -5.91 -1.49 22.12
C GLY A 325 -6.62 -2.74 21.62
N THR A 326 -6.70 -2.87 20.32
CA THR A 326 -7.27 -4.03 19.66
C THR A 326 -6.29 -5.18 19.75
N TYR A 327 -6.63 -6.21 20.49
CA TYR A 327 -5.88 -7.46 20.49
C TYR A 327 -6.27 -8.27 19.26
N GLY A 328 -5.29 -8.77 18.52
CA GLY A 328 -5.56 -9.63 17.37
C GLY A 328 -4.40 -9.73 16.39
N TYR A 329 -4.75 -10.18 15.21
CA TYR A 329 -3.81 -10.42 14.13
C TYR A 329 -3.93 -9.36 13.04
N LEU A 330 -2.78 -8.84 12.59
CA LEU A 330 -2.67 -8.09 11.35
C LEU A 330 -2.17 -9.05 10.27
N VAL A 331 -3.03 -9.36 9.32
CA VAL A 331 -2.75 -10.26 8.20
C VAL A 331 -2.42 -9.46 6.96
N ARG A 332 -1.27 -9.71 6.34
CA ARG A 332 -0.87 -9.15 5.06
C ARG A 332 -0.93 -10.24 4.00
N LEU A 333 -1.73 -10.02 2.98
CA LEU A 333 -1.86 -10.91 1.84
C LEU A 333 -1.37 -10.21 0.57
N THR A 334 -0.77 -10.98 -0.33
CA THR A 334 -0.25 -10.49 -1.60
C THR A 334 -0.69 -11.40 -2.74
N PRO A 335 -0.83 -10.87 -3.97
CA PRO A 335 -1.31 -11.66 -5.10
C PRO A 335 -0.27 -12.69 -5.57
N ILE A 336 -0.81 -13.76 -6.14
CA ILE A 336 -0.08 -14.79 -6.86
C ILE A 336 -0.34 -14.57 -8.35
N TYR A 337 0.72 -14.52 -9.15
CA TYR A 337 0.69 -14.45 -10.61
C TYR A 337 1.46 -15.64 -11.18
N ASP A 338 0.80 -16.47 -11.96
CA ASP A 338 1.38 -17.67 -12.57
C ASP A 338 2.20 -18.53 -11.57
N GLY A 339 1.62 -18.80 -10.39
CA GLY A 339 2.24 -19.61 -9.33
C GLY A 339 3.37 -18.92 -8.55
N SER A 340 3.61 -17.63 -8.79
CA SER A 340 4.63 -16.84 -8.09
C SER A 340 4.00 -15.64 -7.39
N ALA A 341 4.30 -15.45 -6.10
CA ALA A 341 3.73 -14.38 -5.33
C ALA A 341 4.61 -13.11 -5.34
N THR A 342 3.95 -11.98 -5.11
CA THR A 342 4.63 -10.72 -4.81
C THR A 342 4.88 -10.61 -3.30
N PRO A 343 5.95 -9.94 -2.85
CA PRO A 343 6.11 -9.59 -1.45
C PRO A 343 5.26 -8.36 -1.09
N TYR A 344 4.87 -8.25 0.17
CA TYR A 344 4.31 -6.99 0.68
C TYR A 344 5.40 -5.91 0.72
N ILE A 345 5.08 -4.74 0.19
CA ILE A 345 5.95 -3.56 0.17
C ILE A 345 5.25 -2.43 0.92
N ASN A 346 5.89 -1.96 1.98
CA ASN A 346 5.38 -0.84 2.79
C ASN A 346 5.77 0.51 2.16
N VAL A 347 5.32 0.73 0.93
CA VAL A 347 5.50 1.99 0.19
C VAL A 347 4.12 2.48 -0.21
N HIS A 348 3.78 3.69 0.23
CA HIS A 348 2.56 4.36 -0.17
C HIS A 348 2.77 5.00 -1.53
N GLY A 349 2.22 4.37 -2.56
CA GLY A 349 2.14 4.86 -3.92
C GLY A 349 3.48 5.05 -4.64
N ILE A 350 3.47 4.72 -5.91
CA ILE A 350 4.51 5.15 -6.83
C ILE A 350 4.18 6.59 -7.19
N HIS A 351 4.97 7.54 -6.69
CA HIS A 351 4.85 8.94 -7.10
C HIS A 351 5.62 9.13 -8.41
N PRO A 352 4.97 9.61 -9.47
CA PRO A 352 5.67 9.99 -10.68
C PRO A 352 6.65 11.14 -10.36
N ASP A 353 7.84 11.10 -10.96
CA ASP A 353 8.72 12.28 -10.93
C ASP A 353 7.96 13.46 -11.56
N ARG A 354 7.91 14.59 -10.88
CA ARG A 354 7.16 15.80 -11.31
C ARG A 354 7.54 16.27 -12.72
N ASP A 355 8.75 15.92 -13.17
CA ASP A 355 9.26 16.28 -14.49
C ASP A 355 8.78 15.32 -15.61
N GLU A 356 8.21 14.17 -15.26
CA GLU A 356 7.81 13.14 -16.23
C GLU A 356 6.31 13.12 -16.54
N ILE A 357 5.48 13.67 -15.64
CA ILE A 357 4.03 13.67 -15.79
C ILE A 357 3.50 15.08 -15.58
N GLU A 358 2.93 15.67 -16.64
CA GLU A 358 2.35 17.03 -16.63
C GLU A 358 1.16 17.21 -15.67
N SER A 359 0.69 16.16 -15.02
CA SER A 359 -0.48 16.19 -14.15
C SER A 359 -0.09 16.05 -12.67
N GLU A 360 -0.36 17.06 -11.86
CA GLU A 360 -0.27 17.00 -10.39
C GLU A 360 -1.21 15.94 -9.78
N TYR A 361 -2.12 15.37 -10.56
CA TYR A 361 -3.19 14.44 -10.17
C TYR A 361 -3.06 13.07 -10.84
N ALA A 362 -1.86 12.68 -11.30
CA ALA A 362 -1.68 11.32 -11.79
C ALA A 362 -2.02 10.33 -10.65
N PRO A 363 -2.96 9.40 -10.85
CA PRO A 363 -3.36 8.49 -9.80
C PRO A 363 -2.18 7.60 -9.42
N GLU A 364 -1.88 7.53 -8.14
CA GLU A 364 -0.87 6.63 -7.58
C GLU A 364 -1.22 5.18 -7.91
N TRP A 365 -0.20 4.36 -8.19
CA TRP A 365 -0.38 2.93 -8.39
C TRP A 365 0.39 2.16 -7.31
N ASP A 366 -0.27 1.86 -6.21
CA ASP A 366 0.29 1.07 -5.10
C ASP A 366 0.67 -0.35 -5.54
N TYR A 367 1.57 -0.97 -4.78
CA TYR A 367 1.81 -2.40 -4.90
C TYR A 367 0.59 -3.17 -4.40
N GLU A 368 0.13 -4.14 -5.20
CA GLU A 368 -1.09 -4.87 -4.86
C GLU A 368 -0.93 -5.64 -3.55
N SER A 369 -1.84 -5.40 -2.63
CA SER A 369 -1.86 -6.07 -1.32
C SER A 369 -3.21 -5.95 -0.65
N VAL A 370 -3.51 -6.92 0.22
CA VAL A 370 -4.62 -6.87 1.15
C VAL A 370 -4.06 -6.82 2.57
N ILE A 371 -4.57 -5.89 3.36
CA ILE A 371 -4.26 -5.77 4.78
C ILE A 371 -5.55 -5.96 5.55
N ALA A 372 -5.57 -6.92 6.48
CA ALA A 372 -6.74 -7.22 7.28
C ALA A 372 -6.38 -7.26 8.78
N ALA A 373 -7.24 -6.68 9.61
CA ALA A 373 -7.21 -6.88 11.05
C ALA A 373 -8.26 -7.91 11.45
N VAL A 374 -7.84 -8.93 12.19
CA VAL A 374 -8.66 -10.04 12.65
C VAL A 374 -8.58 -10.14 14.15
N SER A 375 -9.72 -10.23 14.85
CA SER A 375 -9.77 -10.31 16.32
C SER A 375 -9.13 -11.60 16.84
N THR A 376 -8.94 -11.65 18.16
CA THR A 376 -8.48 -12.85 18.89
C THR A 376 -9.42 -14.04 18.73
N GLU A 377 -10.70 -13.81 18.35
CA GLU A 377 -11.70 -14.84 18.09
C GLU A 377 -11.83 -15.19 16.60
N GLY A 378 -11.00 -14.63 15.72
CA GLY A 378 -11.04 -14.89 14.29
C GLY A 378 -12.05 -14.08 13.50
N ARG A 379 -12.60 -13.02 14.07
CA ARG A 379 -13.56 -12.13 13.42
C ARG A 379 -12.83 -11.03 12.65
N LEU A 380 -13.21 -10.80 11.39
CA LEU A 380 -12.67 -9.70 10.59
C LEU A 380 -13.14 -8.36 11.15
N LEU A 381 -12.20 -7.50 11.55
CA LEU A 381 -12.45 -6.16 12.08
C LEU A 381 -12.34 -5.09 11.01
N SER A 382 -11.31 -5.18 10.17
CA SER A 382 -11.12 -4.26 9.06
C SER A 382 -10.34 -4.94 7.92
N LEU A 383 -10.51 -4.41 6.72
CA LEU A 383 -9.82 -4.88 5.54
C LEU A 383 -9.59 -3.71 4.59
N ALA A 384 -8.42 -3.68 3.96
CA ALA A 384 -8.11 -2.75 2.89
C ALA A 384 -7.41 -3.49 1.75
N TRP A 385 -7.81 -3.21 0.50
CA TRP A 385 -7.22 -3.75 -0.71
C TRP A 385 -6.69 -2.61 -1.56
N TYR A 386 -5.46 -2.75 -2.03
CA TYR A 386 -4.71 -1.72 -2.75
C TYR A 386 -4.18 -2.24 -4.08
N GLY A 387 -3.93 -1.34 -5.02
CA GLY A 387 -3.00 -1.47 -6.14
C GLY A 387 -3.32 -2.56 -7.15
N THR A 388 -4.59 -2.84 -7.43
CA THR A 388 -5.03 -3.95 -8.29
C THR A 388 -4.38 -3.94 -9.67
N SER A 389 -3.94 -5.12 -10.10
CA SER A 389 -3.27 -5.35 -11.37
C SER A 389 -3.88 -6.55 -12.11
N LYS A 390 -3.69 -6.60 -13.42
CA LYS A 390 -4.01 -7.79 -14.22
C LYS A 390 -2.85 -8.11 -15.16
N VAL A 391 -2.58 -9.37 -15.38
CA VAL A 391 -1.63 -9.84 -16.39
C VAL A 391 -2.23 -9.64 -17.77
N THR A 392 -1.45 -9.04 -18.68
CA THR A 392 -1.82 -8.83 -20.07
C THR A 392 -0.99 -9.64 -21.04
N GLU A 393 0.23 -10.03 -20.64
CA GLU A 393 1.14 -10.84 -21.46
C GLU A 393 2.09 -11.63 -20.54
N THR A 394 2.31 -12.90 -20.83
CA THR A 394 3.47 -13.65 -20.30
C THR A 394 4.62 -13.46 -21.29
N ILE A 395 5.65 -12.71 -20.85
CA ILE A 395 6.82 -12.39 -21.69
C ILE A 395 7.76 -13.59 -21.74
N ALA A 396 7.96 -14.24 -20.59
CA ALA A 396 8.72 -15.48 -20.44
C ALA A 396 8.11 -16.31 -19.30
N GLU A 397 7.99 -17.63 -19.53
CA GLU A 397 7.48 -18.55 -18.50
C GLU A 397 8.52 -18.88 -17.43
N SER A 398 9.81 -18.78 -17.79
CA SER A 398 10.93 -19.06 -16.88
C SER A 398 12.04 -18.05 -17.13
N THR A 399 12.29 -17.22 -16.14
CA THR A 399 13.30 -16.17 -16.20
C THR A 399 14.62 -16.66 -15.59
N PRO A 400 15.76 -16.54 -16.26
CA PRO A 400 17.07 -16.81 -15.68
C PRO A 400 17.39 -15.82 -14.58
N LEU A 401 17.98 -16.30 -13.49
CA LEU A 401 18.30 -15.49 -12.32
C LEU A 401 19.83 -15.39 -12.14
N LEU A 402 20.28 -14.23 -11.69
CA LEU A 402 21.68 -14.04 -11.28
C LEU A 402 22.05 -14.97 -10.13
N PRO A 403 23.29 -15.48 -10.11
CA PRO A 403 23.80 -16.27 -8.99
C PRO A 403 23.74 -15.49 -7.66
N PHE A 404 23.46 -16.18 -6.56
CA PHE A 404 23.29 -15.55 -5.24
C PHE A 404 24.53 -14.76 -4.78
N ASN A 405 25.74 -15.20 -5.08
CA ASN A 405 26.97 -14.48 -4.77
C ASN A 405 27.04 -13.11 -5.46
N GLU A 406 26.47 -13.00 -6.66
CA GLU A 406 26.38 -11.71 -7.36
C GLU A 406 25.37 -10.79 -6.68
N ILE A 407 24.22 -11.32 -6.27
CA ILE A 407 23.23 -10.57 -5.48
C ILE A 407 23.84 -10.05 -4.17
N MET A 408 24.62 -10.88 -3.46
CA MET A 408 25.33 -10.49 -2.25
C MET A 408 26.30 -9.34 -2.50
N ARG A 409 27.10 -9.42 -3.57
CA ARG A 409 28.04 -8.37 -3.97
C ARG A 409 27.29 -7.04 -4.26
N LEU A 410 26.17 -7.10 -4.96
CA LEU A 410 25.35 -5.94 -5.28
C LEU A 410 24.70 -5.35 -4.03
N PHE A 411 24.23 -6.19 -3.11
CA PHE A 411 23.70 -5.74 -1.81
C PHE A 411 24.79 -4.99 -1.01
N GLU A 412 25.99 -5.56 -0.87
CA GLU A 412 27.12 -4.89 -0.20
C GLU A 412 27.44 -3.55 -0.86
N GLN A 413 27.51 -3.48 -2.18
CA GLN A 413 27.75 -2.25 -2.93
C GLN A 413 26.68 -1.20 -2.65
N GLN A 414 25.41 -1.60 -2.61
CA GLN A 414 24.31 -0.69 -2.32
C GLN A 414 24.36 -0.17 -0.88
N MET A 415 24.63 -1.03 0.10
CA MET A 415 24.79 -0.60 1.50
C MET A 415 25.95 0.38 1.67
N ASN A 416 27.04 0.22 0.92
CA ASN A 416 28.16 1.16 0.93
C ASN A 416 27.88 2.51 0.23
N ARG A 417 26.84 2.59 -0.61
CA ARG A 417 26.39 3.85 -1.24
C ARG A 417 25.45 4.64 -0.33
N LEU A 418 24.70 3.94 0.50
CA LEU A 418 23.79 4.57 1.46
C LEU A 418 24.59 5.09 2.64
N LEU A 419 24.45 6.38 2.97
CA LEU A 419 25.18 7.01 4.06
C LEU A 419 24.41 6.89 5.36
N TYR A 420 24.69 5.88 6.13
CA TYR A 420 24.06 5.63 7.43
C TYR A 420 24.75 6.35 8.59
N GLY A 421 26.03 6.71 8.41
CA GLY A 421 26.85 7.38 9.41
C GLY A 421 27.53 6.43 10.41
N SER A 422 28.71 6.86 10.86
CA SER A 422 29.51 6.09 11.82
C SER A 422 28.77 5.92 13.15
N GLY A 423 28.84 4.70 13.70
CA GLY A 423 28.19 4.33 14.96
C GLY A 423 26.72 3.93 14.80
N SER A 424 26.17 3.97 13.59
CA SER A 424 24.85 3.39 13.30
C SER A 424 24.95 1.90 12.98
N LYS A 425 23.80 1.23 13.01
CA LYS A 425 23.66 -0.19 12.67
C LYS A 425 22.42 -0.40 11.80
N VAL A 426 22.53 -1.28 10.82
CA VAL A 426 21.38 -1.83 10.09
C VAL A 426 21.33 -3.32 10.34
N SER A 427 20.24 -3.79 10.92
CA SER A 427 19.93 -5.22 11.04
C SER A 427 19.02 -5.64 9.91
N VAL A 428 19.46 -6.56 9.05
CA VAL A 428 18.60 -7.19 8.05
C VAL A 428 17.66 -8.15 8.76
N THR A 429 16.34 -7.90 8.65
CA THR A 429 15.29 -8.65 9.37
C THR A 429 14.47 -9.55 8.46
N GLY A 430 14.64 -9.46 7.14
CA GLY A 430 13.94 -10.30 6.19
C GLY A 430 14.57 -10.25 4.80
N VAL A 431 14.56 -11.37 4.11
CA VAL A 431 14.99 -11.49 2.71
C VAL A 431 13.97 -12.34 1.97
N LYS A 432 13.42 -11.76 0.89
CA LYS A 432 12.43 -12.42 0.03
C LYS A 432 12.91 -12.40 -1.41
N LEU A 433 12.63 -13.46 -2.15
CA LEU A 433 12.73 -13.51 -3.60
C LEU A 433 11.32 -13.73 -4.13
N GLY A 434 10.78 -12.76 -4.86
CA GLY A 434 9.41 -12.77 -5.36
C GLY A 434 9.23 -11.90 -6.59
N LEU A 435 8.03 -11.87 -7.15
CA LEU A 435 7.71 -10.97 -8.24
C LEU A 435 7.59 -9.53 -7.72
N PHE A 436 8.25 -8.62 -8.38
CA PHE A 436 8.21 -7.20 -8.07
C PHE A 436 7.77 -6.41 -9.29
N ARG A 437 6.82 -5.47 -9.11
CA ARG A 437 6.37 -4.64 -10.20
C ARG A 437 7.31 -3.48 -10.43
N ILE A 438 7.81 -3.36 -11.66
CA ILE A 438 8.46 -2.17 -12.19
C ILE A 438 7.55 -1.51 -13.21
N ARG A 439 7.44 -0.19 -13.19
CA ARG A 439 6.60 0.53 -14.17
C ARG A 439 7.30 0.64 -15.52
N GLU A 440 6.54 0.62 -16.60
CA GLU A 440 7.07 0.96 -17.93
C GLU A 440 7.32 2.46 -18.04
N LYS A 441 8.27 2.83 -18.89
CA LYS A 441 8.66 4.23 -19.05
C LYS A 441 7.48 5.09 -19.49
N ASN A 442 7.29 6.21 -18.82
CA ASN A 442 6.20 7.17 -19.07
C ASN A 442 4.79 6.58 -18.89
N SER A 443 4.63 5.51 -18.14
CA SER A 443 3.33 4.91 -17.85
C SER A 443 3.11 4.75 -16.35
N MET A 444 1.90 5.09 -15.91
CA MET A 444 1.38 4.76 -14.58
C MET A 444 0.30 3.67 -14.66
N GLU A 445 0.05 3.15 -15.86
CA GLU A 445 -1.00 2.16 -16.13
C GLU A 445 -0.43 0.79 -16.50
N THR A 446 0.86 0.73 -16.93
CA THR A 446 1.52 -0.50 -17.36
C THR A 446 2.84 -0.72 -16.66
N GLY A 447 3.18 -1.98 -16.42
CA GLY A 447 4.40 -2.39 -15.75
C GLY A 447 4.79 -3.82 -16.07
N LEU A 448 5.95 -4.20 -15.56
CA LEU A 448 6.45 -5.57 -15.63
C LEU A 448 6.52 -6.15 -14.23
N MET A 449 6.07 -7.39 -14.06
CA MET A 449 6.41 -8.22 -12.90
C MET A 449 7.70 -8.97 -13.23
N VAL A 450 8.72 -8.69 -12.45
CA VAL A 450 10.06 -9.31 -12.60
C VAL A 450 10.47 -9.96 -11.29
N PRO A 451 11.21 -11.06 -11.31
CA PRO A 451 11.79 -11.61 -10.09
C PRO A 451 12.78 -10.62 -9.48
N ALA A 452 12.66 -10.36 -8.20
CA ALA A 452 13.54 -9.45 -7.47
C ALA A 452 13.82 -9.95 -6.06
N TRP A 453 15.00 -9.59 -5.56
CA TRP A 453 15.42 -9.78 -4.18
C TRP A 453 15.02 -8.55 -3.38
N ILE A 454 14.24 -8.75 -2.34
CA ILE A 454 13.75 -7.71 -1.44
C ILE A 454 14.36 -7.92 -0.06
N PHE A 455 15.14 -6.96 0.37
CA PHE A 455 15.75 -6.94 1.70
C PHE A 455 14.97 -5.97 2.58
N GLY A 456 14.54 -6.45 3.74
CA GLY A 456 13.95 -5.65 4.81
C GLY A 456 14.93 -5.53 5.97
N GLY A 457 14.85 -4.45 6.73
CA GLY A 457 15.77 -4.25 7.85
C GLY A 457 15.30 -3.21 8.84
N THR A 458 16.04 -3.06 9.94
CA THR A 458 15.85 -2.00 10.92
C THR A 458 17.13 -1.19 11.04
N TYR A 459 17.01 0.10 10.87
CA TYR A 459 18.09 1.07 11.12
C TYR A 459 18.07 1.47 12.59
N TYR A 460 19.26 1.51 13.19
CA TYR A 460 19.53 2.02 14.53
C TYR A 460 20.56 3.14 14.42
N GLY A 461 20.14 4.37 14.69
CA GLY A 461 21.02 5.53 14.68
C GLY A 461 21.92 5.60 15.92
N ALA A 462 23.07 6.24 15.78
CA ALA A 462 23.98 6.50 16.89
C ALA A 462 23.37 7.35 18.03
N ASP A 463 22.31 8.08 17.74
CA ASP A 463 21.51 8.90 18.66
C ASP A 463 20.39 8.10 19.39
N GLY A 464 20.31 6.80 19.16
CA GLY A 464 19.28 5.93 19.74
C GLY A 464 17.97 5.89 18.93
N THR A 465 17.88 6.60 17.81
CA THR A 465 16.72 6.46 16.91
C THR A 465 16.68 5.07 16.28
N HIS A 466 15.51 4.53 16.04
CA HIS A 466 15.34 3.31 15.25
C HIS A 466 14.21 3.50 14.24
N ARG A 467 14.36 2.88 13.06
CA ARG A 467 13.40 2.95 11.98
C ARG A 467 13.39 1.65 11.18
N GLU A 468 12.22 1.09 10.95
CA GLU A 468 12.04 -0.01 10.01
C GLU A 468 12.27 0.49 8.57
N LEU A 469 13.00 -0.30 7.80
CA LEU A 469 13.29 -0.10 6.38
C LEU A 469 12.68 -1.27 5.60
N SER A 470 11.53 -1.04 5.00
CA SER A 470 10.83 -2.07 4.22
C SER A 470 10.26 -1.45 2.93
N PRO A 471 10.97 -1.58 1.81
CA PRO A 471 12.25 -2.28 1.65
C PRO A 471 13.48 -1.47 2.11
N LEU A 472 14.52 -2.16 2.55
CA LEU A 472 15.87 -1.63 2.72
C LEU A 472 16.58 -1.50 1.35
N CYS A 473 16.41 -2.51 0.50
CA CYS A 473 16.99 -2.60 -0.83
C CYS A 473 16.17 -3.57 -1.68
N VAL A 474 15.99 -3.24 -2.95
CA VAL A 474 15.38 -4.13 -3.95
C VAL A 474 16.36 -4.29 -5.11
N ILE A 475 16.66 -5.55 -5.45
CA ILE A 475 17.60 -5.90 -6.53
C ILE A 475 16.85 -6.75 -7.55
N ASN A 476 16.79 -6.30 -8.80
CA ASN A 476 16.29 -7.10 -9.91
C ASN A 476 17.12 -8.38 -10.04
N ALA A 477 16.49 -9.53 -9.92
CA ALA A 477 17.20 -10.81 -9.93
C ALA A 477 17.69 -11.22 -11.33
N ILE A 478 17.25 -10.54 -12.40
CA ILE A 478 17.64 -10.81 -13.78
C ILE A 478 18.96 -10.13 -14.13
N ASP A 479 19.03 -8.80 -13.91
CA ASP A 479 20.13 -7.96 -14.38
C ASP A 479 20.91 -7.25 -13.25
N GLY A 480 20.53 -7.46 -12.00
CA GLY A 480 21.19 -6.87 -10.82
C GLY A 480 20.95 -5.37 -10.64
N SER A 481 20.05 -4.77 -11.39
CA SER A 481 19.72 -3.36 -11.19
C SER A 481 19.05 -3.12 -9.84
N ILE A 482 19.38 -1.99 -9.22
CA ILE A 482 18.70 -1.55 -8.00
C ILE A 482 17.37 -0.92 -8.42
N ILE A 483 16.30 -1.33 -7.76
CA ILE A 483 14.96 -0.80 -7.98
C ILE A 483 14.62 0.16 -6.85
N ASP A 484 14.23 1.39 -7.18
CA ASP A 484 13.63 2.33 -6.26
C ASP A 484 12.15 2.02 -6.14
N ALA A 485 11.75 1.44 -4.99
CA ALA A 485 10.37 1.05 -4.77
C ALA A 485 9.39 2.23 -4.74
N HIS A 486 9.84 3.45 -4.40
CA HIS A 486 9.00 4.66 -4.43
C HIS A 486 8.76 5.19 -5.84
N LYS A 487 9.70 4.95 -6.75
CA LYS A 487 9.60 5.36 -8.15
C LYS A 487 9.07 4.24 -9.07
N GLY A 488 9.12 3.00 -8.59
CA GLY A 488 8.70 1.81 -9.34
C GLY A 488 9.66 1.44 -10.47
N TYR A 489 10.92 1.82 -10.41
CA TYR A 489 11.94 1.44 -11.41
C TYR A 489 13.35 1.43 -10.85
#